data_d8d76e6337e9d56b3bd4da1cd67ea135
#
_entry.id   d8d76e6337e9d56b3bd4da1cd67ea135
#
_cell.length_a   1.000
_cell.length_b   1.000
_cell.length_c   1.000
_cell.angle_alpha   90.00
_cell.angle_beta   90.00
_cell.angle_gamma   90.00
#
_symmetry.space_group_name_H-M   'P 1'
#
loop_
_entity.id
_entity.type
_entity.pdbx_description
1 polymer ?
#
loop_
_entity_poly.entity_id
_entity_poly.type
_entity_poly.pdbx_seq_one_letter_code
_entity_poly.pdbx_strand_id
1 'polypeptide(L)'
;EQHNVDTKGLQIKEGEKTFFWSGKYHNDMNTRDTIETQLNVLEKFNPIVPKEYQNSEFLMLGNLMPSVQKKVLDQMRTRPKLIVLDTMNFWMDHFLQDLTEALKEVDVLTINDEEARQLSGEYSLVKAAKKIQKMGPKYLVIKKGEHGALLFNKEEVFFAPALPLEEVFDPTGAGDSFAGGFIGYLEKTQDTSFENMKRAVIHGSAMASFCVEKFGIERLKELKTNDVESRLQEFVN
;
A
#
# COMPACT_ATOMS: atom_id res chain seq x y z
N GLU A 1 7.63 -17.33 -8.63
CA GLU A 1 7.50 -18.17 -9.84
C GLU A 1 6.04 -18.57 -10.10
N GLN A 2 5.28 -19.02 -9.08
CA GLN A 2 3.89 -19.52 -9.26
C GLN A 2 2.94 -18.44 -9.83
N HIS A 3 3.18 -17.16 -9.55
CA HIS A 3 2.40 -16.02 -10.04
C HIS A 3 3.18 -15.12 -11.00
N ASN A 4 4.19 -15.67 -11.68
CA ASN A 4 5.02 -14.95 -12.67
C ASN A 4 5.69 -13.67 -12.13
N VAL A 5 5.99 -13.63 -10.83
CA VAL A 5 6.73 -12.52 -10.23
C VAL A 5 8.21 -12.63 -10.63
N ASP A 6 8.74 -11.63 -11.32
CA ASP A 6 10.17 -11.55 -11.61
C ASP A 6 10.94 -11.15 -10.35
N THR A 7 11.86 -12.01 -9.93
CA THR A 7 12.63 -11.86 -8.68
C THR A 7 14.07 -11.38 -8.90
N LYS A 8 14.43 -10.88 -10.08
CA LYS A 8 15.79 -10.36 -10.34
C LYS A 8 16.21 -9.25 -9.38
N GLY A 9 15.25 -8.50 -8.87
CA GLY A 9 15.48 -7.44 -7.87
C GLY A 9 15.58 -7.93 -6.43
N LEU A 10 15.35 -9.22 -6.15
CA LEU A 10 15.40 -9.76 -4.80
C LEU A 10 16.86 -9.86 -4.31
N GLN A 11 17.15 -9.10 -3.26
CA GLN A 11 18.46 -9.10 -2.62
C GLN A 11 18.43 -9.94 -1.34
N ILE A 12 19.15 -11.05 -1.32
CA ILE A 12 19.27 -11.94 -0.15
C ILE A 12 20.61 -11.68 0.52
N LYS A 13 20.59 -11.40 1.84
CA LYS A 13 21.78 -11.23 2.68
C LYS A 13 22.01 -12.51 3.49
N GLU A 14 22.99 -13.30 3.07
CA GLU A 14 23.34 -14.54 3.76
C GLU A 14 23.80 -14.26 5.20
N GLY A 15 23.33 -15.09 6.13
CA GLY A 15 23.69 -14.99 7.55
C GLY A 15 23.03 -13.85 8.33
N GLU A 16 22.25 -13.02 7.69
CA GLU A 16 21.50 -11.95 8.36
C GLU A 16 20.00 -12.30 8.46
N LYS A 17 19.31 -11.73 9.47
CA LYS A 17 17.86 -11.91 9.63
C LYS A 17 17.09 -10.91 8.80
N THR A 18 15.97 -11.34 8.23
CA THR A 18 15.02 -10.42 7.56
C THR A 18 14.32 -9.52 8.57
N PHE A 19 13.70 -8.43 8.09
CA PHE A 19 12.81 -7.60 8.89
C PHE A 19 11.77 -8.47 9.61
N PHE A 20 11.51 -8.14 10.86
CA PHE A 20 10.51 -8.83 11.67
C PHE A 20 9.62 -7.82 12.36
N TRP A 21 8.32 -8.04 12.27
CA TRP A 21 7.31 -7.33 13.02
C TRP A 21 6.36 -8.32 13.66
N SER A 22 5.94 -8.03 14.88
CA SER A 22 4.96 -8.81 15.62
C SER A 22 3.97 -7.87 16.29
N GLY A 23 2.68 -8.19 16.19
CA GLY A 23 1.61 -7.41 16.77
C GLY A 23 0.46 -8.28 17.26
N LYS A 24 -0.41 -7.69 18.06
CA LYS A 24 -1.64 -8.28 18.55
C LYS A 24 -2.81 -7.45 18.07
N TYR A 25 -3.70 -8.05 17.29
CA TYR A 25 -4.95 -7.43 16.90
C TYR A 25 -5.98 -7.53 18.01
N HIS A 26 -6.80 -6.50 18.16
CA HIS A 26 -7.94 -6.47 19.07
C HIS A 26 -9.14 -7.19 18.44
N ASN A 27 -10.23 -7.32 19.19
CA ASN A 27 -11.43 -8.03 18.73
C ASN A 27 -12.10 -7.41 17.50
N ASP A 28 -11.84 -6.11 17.24
CA ASP A 28 -12.33 -5.41 16.06
C ASP A 28 -11.51 -5.70 14.78
N MET A 29 -10.39 -6.43 14.91
CA MET A 29 -9.46 -6.77 13.84
C MET A 29 -8.92 -5.57 13.04
N ASN A 30 -9.20 -4.34 13.48
CA ASN A 30 -8.71 -3.09 12.91
C ASN A 30 -7.63 -2.45 13.79
N THR A 31 -7.85 -2.47 15.11
CA THR A 31 -6.91 -1.93 16.11
C THR A 31 -5.84 -2.97 16.43
N ARG A 32 -4.59 -2.54 16.50
CA ARG A 32 -3.47 -3.42 16.83
C ARG A 32 -2.47 -2.76 17.77
N ASP A 33 -1.87 -3.56 18.64
CA ASP A 33 -0.69 -3.21 19.42
C ASP A 33 0.55 -3.81 18.76
N THR A 34 1.57 -3.01 18.52
CA THR A 34 2.88 -3.52 18.10
C THR A 34 3.59 -4.08 19.33
N ILE A 35 3.95 -5.37 19.29
CA ILE A 35 4.70 -6.05 20.35
C ILE A 35 6.20 -5.85 20.12
N GLU A 36 6.66 -6.04 18.88
CA GLU A 36 8.08 -5.99 18.57
C GLU A 36 8.30 -5.59 17.10
N THR A 37 9.34 -4.79 16.88
CA THR A 37 9.86 -4.46 15.54
C THR A 37 11.37 -4.64 15.54
N GLN A 38 11.89 -5.50 14.67
CA GLN A 38 13.32 -5.70 14.44
C GLN A 38 13.64 -5.32 12.99
N LEU A 39 14.41 -4.25 12.80
CA LEU A 39 14.79 -3.81 11.45
C LEU A 39 15.72 -4.81 10.75
N ASN A 40 16.64 -5.44 11.49
CA ASN A 40 17.56 -6.46 10.96
C ASN A 40 18.28 -5.96 9.69
N VAL A 41 18.23 -6.74 8.58
CA VAL A 41 18.86 -6.34 7.30
C VAL A 41 18.34 -4.98 6.78
N LEU A 42 17.13 -4.58 7.14
CA LEU A 42 16.52 -3.34 6.65
C LEU A 42 17.25 -2.10 7.18
N GLU A 43 17.85 -2.17 8.37
CA GLU A 43 18.56 -1.03 8.99
C GLU A 43 19.69 -0.49 8.09
N LYS A 44 20.38 -1.40 7.38
CA LYS A 44 21.51 -1.08 6.50
C LYS A 44 21.21 -1.36 5.02
N PHE A 45 19.93 -1.59 4.70
CA PHE A 45 19.56 -1.96 3.35
C PHE A 45 19.83 -0.82 2.35
N ASN A 46 20.52 -1.17 1.29
CA ASN A 46 20.75 -0.28 0.16
C ASN A 46 20.21 -0.96 -1.10
N PRO A 47 19.04 -0.54 -1.60
CA PRO A 47 18.40 -1.17 -2.73
C PRO A 47 19.22 -0.97 -4.01
N ILE A 48 19.30 -2.01 -4.83
CA ILE A 48 19.85 -1.98 -6.18
C ILE A 48 18.72 -2.30 -7.14
N VAL A 49 18.28 -1.31 -7.90
CA VAL A 49 17.23 -1.50 -8.90
C VAL A 49 17.86 -2.07 -10.17
N PRO A 50 17.49 -3.30 -10.60
CA PRO A 50 17.97 -3.87 -11.85
C PRO A 50 17.74 -2.93 -13.03
N LYS A 51 18.65 -2.95 -14.01
CA LYS A 51 18.57 -2.05 -15.18
C LYS A 51 17.25 -2.20 -15.93
N GLU A 52 16.73 -3.41 -15.98
CA GLU A 52 15.46 -3.76 -16.61
C GLU A 52 14.27 -3.08 -15.96
N TYR A 53 14.34 -2.78 -14.64
CA TYR A 53 13.25 -2.16 -13.89
C TYR A 53 13.36 -0.63 -13.82
N GLN A 54 14.51 -0.04 -14.18
CA GLN A 54 14.74 1.41 -14.07
C GLN A 54 13.87 2.26 -15.01
N ASN A 55 13.16 1.64 -15.96
CA ASN A 55 12.22 2.29 -16.86
C ASN A 55 10.78 1.81 -16.64
N SER A 56 10.46 1.24 -15.47
CA SER A 56 9.09 0.82 -15.16
C SER A 56 8.14 2.00 -15.14
N GLU A 57 7.00 1.84 -15.78
CA GLU A 57 6.00 2.91 -15.91
C GLU A 57 5.14 3.07 -14.65
N PHE A 58 5.02 2.01 -13.84
CA PHE A 58 4.29 1.99 -12.58
C PHE A 58 5.25 1.53 -11.48
N LEU A 59 5.31 2.28 -10.40
CA LEU A 59 6.21 2.01 -9.27
C LEU A 59 5.42 2.00 -7.97
N MET A 60 5.50 0.87 -7.24
CA MET A 60 5.01 0.76 -5.87
C MET A 60 6.19 0.83 -4.90
N LEU A 61 6.17 1.82 -4.04
CA LEU A 61 7.07 1.96 -2.91
C LEU A 61 6.34 1.43 -1.67
N GLY A 62 6.49 0.14 -1.41
CA GLY A 62 5.88 -0.54 -0.26
C GLY A 62 6.39 0.02 1.07
N ASN A 63 5.77 -0.43 2.16
CA ASN A 63 6.06 0.02 3.51
C ASN A 63 7.50 -0.31 3.94
N LEU A 64 8.44 0.55 3.60
CA LEU A 64 9.85 0.50 3.96
C LEU A 64 10.30 1.86 4.52
N MET A 65 11.53 1.88 5.05
CA MET A 65 12.17 3.12 5.50
C MET A 65 12.14 4.19 4.38
N PRO A 66 11.66 5.42 4.63
CA PRO A 66 11.52 6.43 3.59
C PRO A 66 12.80 6.74 2.81
N SER A 67 13.97 6.69 3.47
CA SER A 67 15.27 6.83 2.80
C SER A 67 15.57 5.70 1.80
N VAL A 68 15.07 4.48 2.05
CA VAL A 68 15.18 3.34 1.11
C VAL A 68 14.25 3.55 -0.08
N GLN A 69 13.01 3.98 0.17
CA GLN A 69 12.06 4.34 -0.89
C GLN A 69 12.62 5.44 -1.81
N LYS A 70 13.22 6.48 -1.22
CA LYS A 70 13.90 7.57 -1.97
C LYS A 70 15.06 7.04 -2.83
N LYS A 71 15.90 6.15 -2.30
CA LYS A 71 17.00 5.53 -3.08
C LYS A 71 16.50 4.71 -4.28
N VAL A 72 15.31 4.13 -4.21
CA VAL A 72 14.69 3.46 -5.38
C VAL A 72 14.30 4.51 -6.43
N LEU A 73 13.65 5.61 -6.01
CA LEU A 73 13.29 6.70 -6.92
C LEU A 73 14.51 7.28 -7.64
N ASP A 74 15.60 7.52 -6.92
CA ASP A 74 16.84 8.10 -7.47
C ASP A 74 17.51 7.19 -8.52
N GLN A 75 17.19 5.90 -8.56
CA GLN A 75 17.72 4.96 -9.54
C GLN A 75 16.86 4.80 -10.79
N MET A 76 15.63 5.37 -10.79
CA MET A 76 14.77 5.34 -11.98
C MET A 76 15.35 6.24 -13.06
N ARG A 77 15.54 5.72 -14.28
CA ARG A 77 16.06 6.47 -15.43
C ARG A 77 15.03 7.41 -16.01
N THR A 78 13.79 6.99 -16.00
CA THR A 78 12.64 7.79 -16.42
C THR A 78 11.64 7.82 -15.26
N ARG A 79 11.03 9.01 -15.04
CA ARG A 79 9.99 9.10 -14.02
C ARG A 79 8.81 8.17 -14.41
N PRO A 80 8.40 7.26 -13.53
CA PRO A 80 7.20 6.46 -13.78
C PRO A 80 5.96 7.31 -14.06
N LYS A 81 5.02 6.78 -14.84
CA LYS A 81 3.70 7.39 -15.08
C LYS A 81 2.92 7.55 -13.79
N LEU A 82 3.07 6.57 -12.88
CA LEU A 82 2.45 6.57 -11.58
C LEU A 82 3.40 6.01 -10.51
N ILE A 83 3.54 6.76 -9.43
CA ILE A 83 4.30 6.36 -8.24
C ILE A 83 3.33 6.31 -7.07
N VAL A 84 3.16 5.12 -6.49
CA VAL A 84 2.34 4.87 -5.30
C VAL A 84 3.27 4.61 -4.12
N LEU A 85 3.03 5.26 -2.99
CA LEU A 85 3.78 5.05 -1.75
C LEU A 85 2.84 4.55 -0.66
N ASP A 86 3.28 3.54 0.08
CA ASP A 86 2.70 3.12 1.34
C ASP A 86 3.67 3.37 2.50
N THR A 87 3.14 3.57 3.71
CA THR A 87 3.93 3.90 4.90
C THR A 87 3.24 3.37 6.16
N MET A 88 3.84 3.60 7.32
CA MET A 88 3.25 3.24 8.61
C MET A 88 3.62 4.26 9.71
N ASN A 89 2.92 4.16 10.85
CA ASN A 89 3.12 4.99 12.04
C ASN A 89 4.60 5.10 12.45
N PHE A 90 5.34 3.97 12.45
CA PHE A 90 6.74 3.93 12.88
C PHE A 90 7.62 4.93 12.10
N TRP A 91 7.40 5.06 10.78
CA TRP A 91 8.15 6.03 9.98
C TRP A 91 7.73 7.46 10.25
N MET A 92 6.47 7.69 10.58
CA MET A 92 5.97 9.01 10.98
C MET A 92 6.55 9.45 12.32
N ASP A 93 6.73 8.51 13.26
CA ASP A 93 7.29 8.81 14.59
C ASP A 93 8.80 9.06 14.55
N HIS A 94 9.54 8.33 13.70
CA HIS A 94 11.00 8.32 13.76
C HIS A 94 11.69 8.95 12.55
N PHE A 95 11.02 9.04 11.39
CA PHE A 95 11.60 9.45 10.10
C PHE A 95 10.68 10.40 9.32
N LEU A 96 9.93 11.26 10.03
CA LEU A 96 8.93 12.15 9.42
C LEU A 96 9.54 13.08 8.35
N GLN A 97 10.76 13.58 8.57
CA GLN A 97 11.42 14.45 7.60
C GLN A 97 11.68 13.72 6.29
N ASP A 98 12.27 12.51 6.35
CA ASP A 98 12.55 11.69 5.17
C ASP A 98 11.25 11.29 4.45
N LEU A 99 10.20 10.94 5.23
CA LEU A 99 8.88 10.65 4.66
C LEU A 99 8.31 11.88 3.92
N THR A 100 8.42 13.07 4.52
CA THR A 100 7.93 14.31 3.90
C THR A 100 8.66 14.62 2.59
N GLU A 101 9.96 14.35 2.51
CA GLU A 101 10.71 14.49 1.27
C GLU A 101 10.28 13.46 0.21
N ALA A 102 10.06 12.21 0.60
CA ALA A 102 9.56 11.18 -0.32
C ALA A 102 8.16 11.52 -0.86
N LEU A 103 7.28 12.07 -0.02
CA LEU A 103 5.93 12.47 -0.42
C LEU A 103 5.89 13.53 -1.52
N LYS A 104 6.91 14.36 -1.66
CA LYS A 104 6.99 15.37 -2.73
C LYS A 104 7.16 14.77 -4.13
N GLU A 105 7.62 13.53 -4.20
CA GLU A 105 7.98 12.87 -5.46
C GLU A 105 6.96 11.83 -5.92
N VAL A 106 5.95 11.52 -5.10
CA VAL A 106 4.97 10.48 -5.40
C VAL A 106 3.63 11.06 -5.87
N ASP A 107 2.89 10.28 -6.64
CA ASP A 107 1.59 10.69 -7.17
C ASP A 107 0.44 10.29 -6.24
N VAL A 108 0.55 9.11 -5.61
CA VAL A 108 -0.47 8.53 -4.73
C VAL A 108 0.16 8.14 -3.40
N LEU A 109 -0.47 8.53 -2.30
CA LEU A 109 -0.19 7.96 -0.98
C LEU A 109 -1.34 7.04 -0.58
N THR A 110 -1.02 5.82 -0.11
CA THR A 110 -1.97 4.89 0.49
C THR A 110 -1.67 4.75 1.97
N ILE A 111 -2.61 5.09 2.83
CA ILE A 111 -2.49 5.03 4.29
C ILE A 111 -3.80 4.58 4.92
N ASN A 112 -3.78 4.17 6.20
CA ASN A 112 -5.00 3.98 6.96
C ASN A 112 -5.49 5.29 7.61
N ASP A 113 -6.64 5.26 8.24
CA ASP A 113 -7.26 6.46 8.81
C ASP A 113 -6.54 6.96 10.08
N GLU A 114 -5.92 6.09 10.87
CA GLU A 114 -5.09 6.49 12.00
C GLU A 114 -3.82 7.19 11.52
N GLU A 115 -3.14 6.62 10.54
CA GLU A 115 -1.98 7.20 9.88
C GLU A 115 -2.30 8.56 9.24
N ALA A 116 -3.48 8.68 8.61
CA ALA A 116 -3.93 9.95 8.04
C ALA A 116 -4.11 11.03 9.11
N ARG A 117 -4.69 10.67 10.26
CA ARG A 117 -4.83 11.58 11.40
C ARG A 117 -3.48 11.96 12.00
N GLN A 118 -2.60 10.98 12.20
CA GLN A 118 -1.26 11.19 12.72
C GLN A 118 -0.44 12.12 11.82
N LEU A 119 -0.33 11.82 10.54
CA LEU A 119 0.47 12.58 9.57
C LEU A 119 -0.03 14.02 9.41
N SER A 120 -1.34 14.21 9.46
CA SER A 120 -1.95 15.52 9.27
C SER A 120 -2.14 16.32 10.56
N GLY A 121 -2.28 15.66 11.71
CA GLY A 121 -2.74 16.24 12.96
C GLY A 121 -4.23 16.67 12.93
N GLU A 122 -5.01 16.13 11.99
CA GLU A 122 -6.44 16.46 11.82
C GLU A 122 -7.30 15.23 12.10
N TYR A 123 -8.33 15.38 12.93
CA TYR A 123 -9.26 14.28 13.20
C TYR A 123 -10.17 13.96 12.00
N SER A 124 -10.67 15.00 11.31
CA SER A 124 -11.48 14.86 10.11
C SER A 124 -10.65 14.37 8.92
N LEU A 125 -11.02 13.22 8.35
CA LEU A 125 -10.30 12.65 7.21
C LEU A 125 -10.32 13.55 5.96
N VAL A 126 -11.38 14.37 5.79
CA VAL A 126 -11.44 15.36 4.70
C VAL A 126 -10.43 16.48 4.91
N LYS A 127 -10.28 16.96 6.16
CA LYS A 127 -9.25 17.96 6.48
C LYS A 127 -7.84 17.35 6.40
N ALA A 128 -7.68 16.11 6.90
CA ALA A 128 -6.45 15.35 6.81
C ALA A 128 -5.99 15.24 5.34
N ALA A 129 -6.89 14.81 4.45
CA ALA A 129 -6.59 14.67 3.03
C ALA A 129 -6.10 15.98 2.40
N LYS A 130 -6.79 17.10 2.65
CA LYS A 130 -6.38 18.42 2.14
C LYS A 130 -5.01 18.86 2.65
N LYS A 131 -4.65 18.48 3.87
CA LYS A 131 -3.35 18.82 4.46
C LYS A 131 -2.24 17.94 3.92
N ILE A 132 -2.48 16.64 3.79
CA ILE A 132 -1.53 15.65 3.24
C ILE A 132 -1.25 15.94 1.76
N GLN A 133 -2.27 16.27 0.96
CA GLN A 133 -2.08 16.62 -0.44
C GLN A 133 -1.18 17.86 -0.65
N LYS A 134 -1.11 18.77 0.32
CA LYS A 134 -0.16 19.89 0.30
C LYS A 134 1.29 19.46 0.56
N MET A 135 1.50 18.24 1.07
CA MET A 135 2.85 17.69 1.28
C MET A 135 3.45 17.10 0.00
N GLY A 136 2.62 16.85 -1.04
CA GLY A 136 3.10 16.38 -2.34
C GLY A 136 2.10 15.53 -3.13
N PRO A 137 1.53 14.46 -2.58
CA PRO A 137 0.71 13.53 -3.33
C PRO A 137 -0.51 14.18 -3.99
N LYS A 138 -0.70 13.90 -5.27
CA LYS A 138 -1.87 14.38 -6.02
C LYS A 138 -3.14 13.64 -5.59
N TYR A 139 -3.01 12.37 -5.29
CA TYR A 139 -4.08 11.49 -4.86
C TYR A 139 -3.78 10.88 -3.50
N LEU A 140 -4.81 10.68 -2.71
CA LEU A 140 -4.70 10.04 -1.40
C LEU A 140 -5.78 8.96 -1.27
N VAL A 141 -5.35 7.74 -0.92
CA VAL A 141 -6.23 6.65 -0.53
C VAL A 141 -6.14 6.48 0.99
N ILE A 142 -7.29 6.60 1.68
CA ILE A 142 -7.38 6.33 3.11
C ILE A 142 -8.18 5.04 3.32
N LYS A 143 -7.48 3.99 3.73
CA LYS A 143 -8.04 2.68 4.07
C LYS A 143 -8.70 2.74 5.46
N LYS A 144 -9.86 2.13 5.64
CA LYS A 144 -10.64 2.19 6.89
C LYS A 144 -11.10 0.81 7.35
N GLY A 145 -10.32 -0.23 7.05
CA GLY A 145 -10.66 -1.62 7.39
C GLY A 145 -12.04 -2.02 6.85
N GLU A 146 -12.88 -2.56 7.70
CA GLU A 146 -14.26 -2.97 7.39
C GLU A 146 -15.17 -1.83 6.90
N HIS A 147 -14.76 -0.58 7.14
CA HIS A 147 -15.50 0.61 6.70
C HIS A 147 -15.07 1.10 5.31
N GLY A 148 -14.35 0.30 4.53
CA GLY A 148 -13.96 0.59 3.16
C GLY A 148 -12.80 1.56 3.01
N ALA A 149 -12.80 2.35 1.94
CA ALA A 149 -11.74 3.28 1.61
C ALA A 149 -12.27 4.60 1.03
N LEU A 150 -11.49 5.65 1.22
CA LEU A 150 -11.73 6.96 0.62
C LEU A 150 -10.60 7.25 -0.38
N LEU A 151 -10.94 7.68 -1.58
CA LEU A 151 -10.00 8.19 -2.57
C LEU A 151 -10.24 9.68 -2.77
N PHE A 152 -9.21 10.48 -2.61
CA PHE A 152 -9.24 11.92 -2.76
C PHE A 152 -8.38 12.38 -3.93
N ASN A 153 -8.89 13.33 -4.70
CA ASN A 153 -8.10 14.29 -5.45
C ASN A 153 -8.33 15.71 -4.86
N LYS A 154 -7.91 16.78 -5.56
CA LYS A 154 -8.08 18.15 -5.06
C LYS A 154 -9.56 18.59 -4.93
N GLU A 155 -10.43 18.04 -5.75
CA GLU A 155 -11.81 18.52 -5.96
C GLU A 155 -12.85 17.52 -5.49
N GLU A 156 -12.53 16.22 -5.59
CA GLU A 156 -13.48 15.14 -5.40
C GLU A 156 -13.03 14.17 -4.31
N VAL A 157 -14.00 13.51 -3.72
CA VAL A 157 -13.82 12.34 -2.86
C VAL A 157 -14.72 11.20 -3.36
N PHE A 158 -14.12 10.02 -3.51
CA PHE A 158 -14.85 8.80 -3.80
C PHE A 158 -14.80 7.89 -2.56
N PHE A 159 -15.93 7.32 -2.20
CA PHE A 159 -16.07 6.34 -1.14
C PHE A 159 -16.32 4.96 -1.75
N ALA A 160 -15.48 3.99 -1.39
CA ALA A 160 -15.65 2.59 -1.73
C ALA A 160 -16.03 1.81 -0.45
N PRO A 161 -17.06 0.96 -0.47
CA PRO A 161 -17.33 0.05 0.64
C PRO A 161 -16.23 -1.01 0.75
N ALA A 162 -16.07 -1.61 1.94
CA ALA A 162 -15.42 -2.90 2.07
C ALA A 162 -16.40 -4.02 1.70
N LEU A 163 -15.87 -5.18 1.31
CA LEU A 163 -16.70 -6.38 1.22
C LEU A 163 -16.99 -6.88 2.63
N PRO A 164 -18.26 -7.07 3.02
CA PRO A 164 -18.60 -7.69 4.30
C PRO A 164 -18.14 -9.15 4.33
N LEU A 165 -17.30 -9.51 5.27
CA LEU A 165 -16.84 -10.87 5.49
C LEU A 165 -17.38 -11.39 6.83
N GLU A 166 -17.81 -12.64 6.86
CA GLU A 166 -18.29 -13.27 8.10
C GLU A 166 -17.14 -13.46 9.10
N GLU A 167 -15.95 -13.81 8.60
CA GLU A 167 -14.76 -14.04 9.43
C GLU A 167 -13.53 -13.34 8.83
N VAL A 168 -12.71 -12.77 9.70
CA VAL A 168 -11.41 -12.20 9.41
C VAL A 168 -10.36 -12.93 10.25
N PHE A 169 -9.46 -13.67 9.60
CA PHE A 169 -8.44 -14.47 10.28
C PHE A 169 -7.18 -13.68 10.62
N ASP A 170 -6.63 -12.97 9.63
CA ASP A 170 -5.40 -12.20 9.81
C ASP A 170 -5.41 -10.97 8.91
N PRO A 171 -5.54 -9.75 9.47
CA PRO A 171 -5.50 -8.52 8.68
C PRO A 171 -4.09 -8.09 8.28
N THR A 172 -3.04 -8.81 8.71
CA THR A 172 -1.66 -8.50 8.35
C THR A 172 -1.45 -8.63 6.84
N GLY A 173 -0.95 -7.58 6.20
CA GLY A 173 -0.75 -7.55 4.76
C GLY A 173 -1.98 -7.15 3.93
N ALA A 174 -3.14 -6.89 4.56
CA ALA A 174 -4.31 -6.39 3.85
C ALA A 174 -4.03 -5.05 3.15
N GLY A 175 -3.29 -4.15 3.82
CA GLY A 175 -2.86 -2.88 3.24
C GLY A 175 -1.95 -3.05 2.02
N ASP A 176 -0.98 -3.96 2.10
CA ASP A 176 -0.07 -4.29 0.99
C ASP A 176 -0.83 -4.92 -0.18
N SER A 177 -1.76 -5.83 0.12
CA SER A 177 -2.62 -6.47 -0.88
C SER A 177 -3.56 -5.47 -1.56
N PHE A 178 -4.10 -4.52 -0.79
CA PHE A 178 -4.87 -3.41 -1.34
C PHE A 178 -4.03 -2.57 -2.31
N ALA A 179 -2.85 -2.15 -1.88
CA ALA A 179 -1.97 -1.33 -2.69
C ALA A 179 -1.51 -2.06 -3.96
N GLY A 180 -1.20 -3.36 -3.86
CA GLY A 180 -0.88 -4.22 -5.00
C GLY A 180 -2.04 -4.35 -6.00
N GLY A 181 -3.25 -4.60 -5.50
CA GLY A 181 -4.47 -4.65 -6.32
C GLY A 181 -4.78 -3.33 -7.01
N PHE A 182 -4.62 -2.22 -6.29
CA PHE A 182 -4.82 -0.87 -6.80
C PHE A 182 -3.86 -0.55 -7.96
N ILE A 183 -2.55 -0.66 -7.74
CA ILE A 183 -1.57 -0.32 -8.76
C ILE A 183 -1.57 -1.32 -9.92
N GLY A 184 -1.78 -2.61 -9.63
CA GLY A 184 -1.84 -3.65 -10.65
C GLY A 184 -3.01 -3.47 -11.62
N TYR A 185 -4.16 -3.00 -11.14
CA TYR A 185 -5.27 -2.64 -12.01
C TYR A 185 -4.95 -1.44 -12.90
N LEU A 186 -4.32 -0.40 -12.35
CA LEU A 186 -3.93 0.79 -13.12
C LEU A 186 -2.86 0.46 -14.17
N GLU A 187 -1.92 -0.42 -13.82
CA GLU A 187 -0.94 -0.93 -14.78
C GLU A 187 -1.60 -1.70 -15.91
N LYS A 188 -2.50 -2.63 -15.60
CA LYS A 188 -3.23 -3.44 -16.59
C LYS A 188 -4.06 -2.58 -17.56
N THR A 189 -4.67 -1.50 -17.06
CA THR A 189 -5.53 -0.63 -17.86
C THR A 189 -4.79 0.51 -18.54
N GLN A 190 -3.58 0.82 -18.12
CA GLN A 190 -2.75 1.95 -18.57
C GLN A 190 -3.43 3.33 -18.46
N ASP A 191 -4.49 3.42 -17.66
CA ASP A 191 -5.28 4.63 -17.44
C ASP A 191 -5.16 5.10 -15.97
N THR A 192 -4.55 6.26 -15.75
CA THR A 192 -4.36 6.90 -14.45
C THR A 192 -5.39 8.00 -14.17
N SER A 193 -6.49 8.06 -14.90
CA SER A 193 -7.58 8.99 -14.63
C SER A 193 -8.24 8.73 -13.27
N PHE A 194 -8.84 9.76 -12.69
CA PHE A 194 -9.53 9.61 -11.40
C PHE A 194 -10.68 8.61 -11.47
N GLU A 195 -11.41 8.57 -12.58
CA GLU A 195 -12.49 7.60 -12.81
C GLU A 195 -11.97 6.16 -12.83
N ASN A 196 -10.80 5.92 -13.41
CA ASN A 196 -10.19 4.60 -13.40
C ASN A 196 -9.59 4.27 -12.02
N MET A 197 -9.08 5.26 -11.30
CA MET A 197 -8.63 5.08 -9.90
C MET A 197 -9.75 4.66 -8.95
N LYS A 198 -11.00 5.10 -9.18
CA LYS A 198 -12.16 4.61 -8.41
C LYS A 198 -12.32 3.10 -8.56
N ARG A 199 -12.18 2.58 -9.79
CA ARG A 199 -12.21 1.13 -10.06
C ARG A 199 -11.00 0.42 -9.44
N ALA A 200 -9.83 1.04 -9.51
CA ALA A 200 -8.62 0.51 -8.88
C ALA A 200 -8.77 0.36 -7.35
N VAL A 201 -9.47 1.28 -6.68
CA VAL A 201 -9.79 1.16 -5.25
C VAL A 201 -10.66 -0.08 -4.97
N ILE A 202 -11.64 -0.38 -5.82
CA ILE A 202 -12.46 -1.60 -5.70
C ILE A 202 -11.60 -2.85 -5.89
N HIS A 203 -10.69 -2.85 -6.88
CA HIS A 203 -9.73 -3.96 -7.07
C HIS A 203 -8.81 -4.13 -5.85
N GLY A 204 -8.31 -3.03 -5.29
CA GLY A 204 -7.55 -3.04 -4.04
C GLY A 204 -8.36 -3.66 -2.88
N SER A 205 -9.62 -3.23 -2.70
CA SER A 205 -10.51 -3.77 -1.68
C SER A 205 -10.77 -5.27 -1.87
N ALA A 206 -10.97 -5.73 -3.10
CA ALA A 206 -11.13 -7.15 -3.41
C ALA A 206 -9.89 -7.96 -3.05
N MET A 207 -8.69 -7.48 -3.40
CA MET A 207 -7.44 -8.17 -3.04
C MET A 207 -7.21 -8.20 -1.53
N ALA A 208 -7.49 -7.10 -0.83
CA ALA A 208 -7.42 -7.05 0.64
C ALA A 208 -8.39 -8.04 1.29
N SER A 209 -9.62 -8.18 0.76
CA SER A 209 -10.62 -9.12 1.28
C SER A 209 -10.16 -10.57 1.20
N PHE A 210 -9.42 -10.97 0.16
CA PHE A 210 -8.81 -12.30 0.09
C PHE A 210 -7.68 -12.48 1.09
N CYS A 211 -6.85 -11.45 1.29
CA CYS A 211 -5.72 -11.52 2.21
C CYS A 211 -6.16 -11.91 3.62
N VAL A 212 -7.26 -11.33 4.10
CA VAL A 212 -7.73 -11.53 5.48
C VAL A 212 -8.46 -12.86 5.74
N GLU A 213 -8.75 -13.65 4.70
CA GLU A 213 -9.44 -14.94 4.82
C GLU A 213 -8.59 -16.08 5.41
N LYS A 214 -7.25 -15.95 5.34
CA LYS A 214 -6.30 -16.95 5.88
C LYS A 214 -5.09 -16.26 6.48
N PHE A 215 -4.28 -17.02 7.21
CA PHE A 215 -3.04 -16.51 7.77
C PHE A 215 -1.99 -16.18 6.68
N GLY A 216 -1.40 -14.99 6.77
CA GLY A 216 -0.33 -14.55 5.88
C GLY A 216 -0.75 -14.52 4.41
N ILE A 217 -0.02 -15.23 3.56
CA ILE A 217 -0.26 -15.27 2.09
C ILE A 217 -0.92 -16.55 1.60
N GLU A 218 -1.44 -17.37 2.50
CA GLU A 218 -1.97 -18.71 2.13
C GLU A 218 -3.12 -18.61 1.12
N ARG A 219 -4.07 -17.71 1.35
CA ARG A 219 -5.18 -17.50 0.41
C ARG A 219 -4.72 -16.91 -0.91
N LEU A 220 -3.79 -15.96 -0.87
CA LEU A 220 -3.29 -15.27 -2.07
C LEU A 220 -2.53 -16.23 -3.01
N LYS A 221 -1.84 -17.24 -2.48
CA LYS A 221 -1.15 -18.26 -3.28
C LYS A 221 -2.12 -19.12 -4.12
N GLU A 222 -3.33 -19.32 -3.63
CA GLU A 222 -4.33 -20.18 -4.26
C GLU A 222 -5.22 -19.42 -5.27
N LEU A 223 -5.16 -18.07 -5.29
CA LEU A 223 -6.03 -17.24 -6.12
C LEU A 223 -5.83 -17.49 -7.61
N LYS A 224 -6.97 -17.56 -8.31
CA LYS A 224 -7.07 -17.58 -9.76
C LYS A 224 -7.78 -16.32 -10.25
N THR A 225 -7.60 -15.99 -11.51
CA THR A 225 -8.24 -14.83 -12.15
C THR A 225 -9.76 -14.83 -11.97
N ASN A 226 -10.39 -15.98 -12.13
CA ASN A 226 -11.84 -16.13 -11.96
C ASN A 226 -12.32 -15.84 -10.53
N ASP A 227 -11.51 -16.15 -9.51
CA ASP A 227 -11.86 -15.83 -8.12
C ASP A 227 -11.94 -14.32 -7.93
N VAL A 228 -10.95 -13.60 -8.49
CA VAL A 228 -10.90 -12.14 -8.42
C VAL A 228 -12.08 -11.51 -9.19
N GLU A 229 -12.38 -12.01 -10.38
CA GLU A 229 -13.52 -11.53 -11.18
C GLU A 229 -14.85 -11.76 -10.46
N SER A 230 -15.05 -12.94 -9.88
CA SER A 230 -16.25 -13.25 -9.08
C SER A 230 -16.37 -12.31 -7.88
N ARG A 231 -15.27 -12.08 -7.15
CA ARG A 231 -15.24 -11.17 -5.99
C ARG A 231 -15.58 -9.73 -6.39
N LEU A 232 -15.12 -9.27 -7.54
CA LEU A 232 -15.44 -7.93 -8.04
C LEU A 232 -16.93 -7.77 -8.35
N GLN A 233 -17.61 -8.82 -8.80
CA GLN A 233 -19.06 -8.78 -9.02
C GLN A 233 -19.85 -8.62 -7.71
N GLU A 234 -19.34 -9.12 -6.58
CA GLU A 234 -19.98 -8.93 -5.27
C GLU A 234 -20.02 -7.46 -4.82
N PHE A 235 -19.11 -6.60 -5.31
CA PHE A 235 -19.13 -5.16 -5.06
C PHE A 235 -20.18 -4.39 -5.89
N VAL A 236 -20.75 -5.01 -6.91
CA VAL A 236 -21.66 -4.37 -7.89
C VAL A 236 -23.11 -4.81 -7.67
N ASN A 237 -23.30 -5.94 -7.02
CA ASN A 237 -24.63 -6.51 -6.70
C ASN A 237 -25.08 -6.10 -5.30
#